data_dfaf8c5dd20798d49ceaa48ea4561a94
#
_entry.id   dfaf8c5dd20798d49ceaa48ea4561a94
#
_cell.length_a   1.000
_cell.length_b   1.000
_cell.length_c   1.000
_cell.angle_alpha   90.00
_cell.angle_beta   90.00
_cell.angle_gamma   90.00
#
_symmetry.space_group_name_H-M   'P 1'
#
loop_
_entity.id
_entity.type
_entity.pdbx_description
1 polymer ?
#
loop_
_entity_poly.entity_id
_entity_poly.type
_entity_poly.pdbx_seq_one_letter_code
_entity_poly.pdbx_strand_id
1 'polypeptide(L)'
;MRSRYFAEDSYSVTRTVDGLPYFLSITDTAGQEEYRGLWAASNLKSDAFLLVYDITNASSLEALDYFMDMIDIEAEQRLEDNQRILTELGPGAEGVDVGMPPPVKIIAGNKCDLKDARVLSARQGLDYARKHGCGFMETSAREMVNIEETFACTFRCPGFVEFKSSR
;
A
#
# COMPACT_ATOMS: atom_id res chain seq x y z
N MET A 1 -30.08 12.27 17.22
CA MET A 1 -28.65 12.39 16.83
C MET A 1 -28.16 11.00 16.44
N ARG A 2 -28.08 10.67 15.14
CA ARG A 2 -27.51 9.39 14.69
C ARG A 2 -26.00 9.55 14.67
N SER A 3 -25.34 8.84 15.57
CA SER A 3 -23.90 8.63 15.53
C SER A 3 -23.54 8.03 14.18
N ARG A 4 -22.81 8.77 13.33
CA ARG A 4 -22.19 8.21 12.13
C ARG A 4 -21.02 7.36 12.61
N TYR A 5 -21.28 6.07 12.79
CA TYR A 5 -20.22 5.11 12.99
C TYR A 5 -19.34 5.09 11.73
N PHE A 6 -18.03 5.13 11.94
CA PHE A 6 -17.02 4.85 10.94
C PHE A 6 -17.32 3.51 10.30
N ALA A 7 -17.65 3.49 9.03
CA ALA A 7 -17.72 2.26 8.27
C ALA A 7 -16.30 2.02 7.70
N GLU A 8 -15.49 1.29 8.45
CA GLU A 8 -14.43 0.51 7.82
C GLU A 8 -15.13 -0.64 7.12
N ASP A 9 -15.14 -0.63 5.80
CA ASP A 9 -15.64 -1.75 5.03
C ASP A 9 -14.51 -2.77 4.88
N SER A 10 -14.72 -3.96 5.43
CA SER A 10 -13.77 -5.07 5.32
C SER A 10 -14.27 -6.11 4.33
N TYR A 11 -13.43 -6.49 3.40
CA TYR A 11 -13.69 -7.50 2.37
C TYR A 11 -12.68 -8.63 2.49
N SER A 12 -13.15 -9.86 2.33
CA SER A 12 -12.28 -11.03 2.32
C SER A 12 -12.48 -11.83 1.05
N VAL A 13 -11.38 -12.20 0.41
CA VAL A 13 -11.41 -13.00 -0.83
C VAL A 13 -10.17 -13.88 -0.92
N THR A 14 -10.34 -15.09 -1.45
CA THR A 14 -9.20 -15.95 -1.81
C THR A 14 -8.87 -15.76 -3.27
N ARG A 15 -7.58 -15.55 -3.58
CA ARG A 15 -7.05 -15.44 -4.94
C ARG A 15 -5.85 -16.35 -5.11
N THR A 16 -5.69 -16.90 -6.30
CA THR A 16 -4.49 -17.66 -6.67
C THR A 16 -3.59 -16.76 -7.49
N VAL A 17 -2.36 -16.57 -7.01
CA VAL A 17 -1.32 -15.78 -7.69
C VAL A 17 -0.11 -16.69 -7.89
N ASP A 18 0.33 -16.83 -9.13
CA ASP A 18 1.47 -17.71 -9.52
C ASP A 18 1.33 -19.15 -9.00
N GLY A 19 0.10 -19.68 -8.99
CA GLY A 19 -0.22 -21.04 -8.54
C GLY A 19 -0.39 -21.21 -7.03
N LEU A 20 -0.17 -20.17 -6.23
CA LEU A 20 -0.32 -20.19 -4.77
C LEU A 20 -1.62 -19.50 -4.34
N PRO A 21 -2.40 -20.11 -3.44
CA PRO A 21 -3.60 -19.48 -2.90
C PRO A 21 -3.25 -18.46 -1.81
N TYR A 22 -3.81 -17.27 -1.92
CA TYR A 22 -3.71 -16.19 -0.93
C TYR A 22 -5.09 -15.84 -0.41
N PHE A 23 -5.19 -15.69 0.89
CA PHE A 23 -6.37 -15.11 1.53
C PHE A 23 -6.11 -13.61 1.73
N LEU A 24 -6.93 -12.78 1.06
CA LEU A 24 -6.87 -11.33 1.21
C LEU A 24 -7.93 -10.87 2.19
N SER A 25 -7.51 -10.09 3.17
CA SER A 25 -8.38 -9.27 3.99
C SER A 25 -8.12 -7.81 3.62
N ILE A 26 -9.07 -7.18 2.96
CA ILE A 26 -8.95 -5.80 2.48
C ILE A 26 -9.79 -4.93 3.38
N THR A 27 -9.17 -3.92 3.99
CA THR A 27 -9.86 -2.89 4.77
C THR A 27 -9.85 -1.60 3.97
N ASP A 28 -11.04 -1.09 3.60
CA ASP A 28 -11.19 0.21 2.97
C ASP A 28 -11.23 1.28 4.07
N THR A 29 -10.24 2.16 4.05
CA THR A 29 -10.12 3.23 5.04
C THR A 29 -10.63 4.52 4.42
N ALA A 30 -11.65 5.13 5.03
CA ALA A 30 -12.17 6.41 4.57
C ALA A 30 -11.07 7.48 4.57
N GLY A 31 -10.77 8.04 3.39
CA GLY A 31 -9.76 9.07 3.16
C GLY A 31 -10.13 10.46 3.71
N GLN A 32 -11.02 10.56 4.68
CA GLN A 32 -11.46 11.84 5.23
C GLN A 32 -10.40 12.42 6.17
N GLU A 33 -9.93 13.61 5.85
CA GLU A 33 -8.91 14.35 6.62
C GLU A 33 -9.25 14.52 8.10
N GLU A 34 -10.53 14.58 8.44
CA GLU A 34 -11.03 14.73 9.81
C GLU A 34 -10.70 13.55 10.73
N TYR A 35 -10.29 12.42 10.16
CA TYR A 35 -10.08 11.15 10.88
C TYR A 35 -8.66 10.62 10.83
N ARG A 36 -7.72 11.42 10.33
CA ARG A 36 -6.28 11.04 10.29
C ARG A 36 -5.76 10.57 11.64
N GLY A 37 -6.20 11.18 12.75
CA GLY A 37 -5.81 10.77 14.10
C GLY A 37 -6.40 9.45 14.60
N LEU A 38 -7.41 8.90 13.90
CA LEU A 38 -8.07 7.63 14.24
C LEU A 38 -7.66 6.49 13.30
N TRP A 39 -6.86 6.78 12.28
CA TRP A 39 -6.23 5.77 11.40
C TRP A 39 -5.15 5.01 12.20
N ALA A 40 -5.63 4.45 13.28
CA ALA A 40 -4.84 4.05 14.40
C ALA A 40 -4.06 2.76 14.17
N ALA A 41 -3.20 2.48 15.11
CA ALA A 41 -2.30 1.37 15.30
C ALA A 41 -2.77 -0.03 14.81
N SER A 42 -4.07 -0.28 14.69
CA SER A 42 -4.62 -1.54 14.16
C SER A 42 -4.43 -1.67 12.64
N ASN A 43 -4.58 -0.56 11.89
CA ASN A 43 -4.44 -0.57 10.43
C ASN A 43 -2.97 -0.61 9.99
N LEU A 44 -2.06 -0.09 10.82
CA LEU A 44 -0.62 -0.13 10.55
C LEU A 44 -0.04 -1.55 10.59
N LYS A 45 -0.72 -2.51 11.21
CA LYS A 45 -0.32 -3.93 11.23
C LYS A 45 -0.63 -4.71 9.96
N SER A 46 -1.12 -4.06 8.91
CA SER A 46 -1.36 -4.68 7.62
C SER A 46 -0.06 -5.12 6.94
N ASP A 47 -0.13 -6.19 6.15
CA ASP A 47 1.03 -6.71 5.39
C ASP A 47 1.35 -5.83 4.17
N ALA A 48 0.34 -5.11 3.66
CA ALA A 48 0.49 -4.24 2.50
C ALA A 48 -0.43 -3.03 2.58
N PHE A 49 0.01 -1.94 1.94
CA PHE A 49 -0.74 -0.68 1.80
C PHE A 49 -0.85 -0.30 0.34
N LEU A 50 -2.09 -0.11 -0.11
CA LEU A 50 -2.40 0.47 -1.40
C LEU A 50 -2.80 1.94 -1.20
N LEU A 51 -1.91 2.85 -1.59
CA LEU A 51 -2.09 4.29 -1.49
C LEU A 51 -2.61 4.83 -2.82
N VAL A 52 -3.83 5.35 -2.83
CA VAL A 52 -4.51 5.75 -4.06
C VAL A 52 -4.61 7.27 -4.16
N TYR A 53 -4.18 7.83 -5.28
CA TYR A 53 -4.41 9.25 -5.61
C TYR A 53 -5.18 9.39 -6.92
N ASP A 54 -5.77 10.55 -7.14
CA ASP A 54 -6.52 10.92 -8.33
C ASP A 54 -5.61 11.72 -9.28
N ILE A 55 -5.38 11.23 -10.50
CA ILE A 55 -4.52 11.92 -11.48
C ILE A 55 -5.06 13.29 -11.92
N THR A 56 -6.33 13.57 -11.64
CA THR A 56 -6.98 14.85 -11.93
C THR A 56 -6.91 15.85 -10.77
N ASN A 57 -6.28 15.46 -9.64
CA ASN A 57 -6.19 16.28 -8.44
C ASN A 57 -4.79 16.21 -7.82
N ALA A 58 -4.01 17.29 -7.96
CA ALA A 58 -2.62 17.34 -7.47
C ALA A 58 -2.54 17.18 -5.94
N SER A 59 -3.47 17.77 -5.18
CA SER A 59 -3.45 17.69 -3.72
C SER A 59 -3.70 16.27 -3.20
N SER A 60 -4.29 15.38 -4.01
CA SER A 60 -4.50 13.99 -3.61
C SER A 60 -3.20 13.19 -3.54
N LEU A 61 -2.18 13.54 -4.33
CA LEU A 61 -0.85 12.94 -4.24
C LEU A 61 -0.10 13.45 -2.99
N GLU A 62 -0.18 14.75 -2.73
CA GLU A 62 0.43 15.37 -1.53
C GLU A 62 -0.18 14.84 -0.24
N ALA A 63 -1.48 14.54 -0.25
CA ALA A 63 -2.17 13.96 0.91
C ALA A 63 -1.63 12.58 1.31
N LEU A 64 -0.93 11.87 0.41
CA LEU A 64 -0.32 10.57 0.72
C LEU A 64 0.88 10.69 1.66
N ASP A 65 1.56 11.85 1.72
CA ASP A 65 2.75 12.03 2.55
C ASP A 65 2.48 11.65 4.02
N TYR A 66 1.34 12.07 4.56
CA TYR A 66 0.96 11.74 5.92
C TYR A 66 0.88 10.23 6.18
N PHE A 67 0.26 9.49 5.27
CA PHE A 67 0.13 8.03 5.40
C PHE A 67 1.48 7.34 5.17
N MET A 68 2.27 7.88 4.26
CA MET A 68 3.61 7.37 3.96
C MET A 68 4.50 7.44 5.19
N ASP A 69 4.54 8.60 5.86
CA ASP A 69 5.32 8.81 7.08
C ASP A 69 4.91 7.82 8.18
N MET A 70 3.62 7.59 8.38
CA MET A 70 3.14 6.63 9.39
C MET A 70 3.52 5.18 9.05
N ILE A 71 3.43 4.79 7.78
CA ILE A 71 3.82 3.45 7.35
C ILE A 71 5.32 3.25 7.48
N ASP A 72 6.11 4.27 7.19
CA ASP A 72 7.58 4.21 7.31
C ASP A 72 8.00 4.07 8.78
N ILE A 73 7.37 4.79 9.70
CA ILE A 73 7.60 4.62 11.15
C ILE A 73 7.27 3.18 11.60
N GLU A 74 6.14 2.63 11.15
CA GLU A 74 5.77 1.25 11.47
C GLU A 74 6.77 0.25 10.87
N ALA A 75 7.24 0.48 9.64
CA ALA A 75 8.24 -0.37 9.00
C ALA A 75 9.56 -0.39 9.77
N GLU A 76 10.03 0.76 10.24
CA GLU A 76 11.22 0.89 11.09
C GLU A 76 11.03 0.14 12.41
N GLN A 77 9.88 0.30 13.06
CA GLN A 77 9.56 -0.39 14.31
C GLN A 77 9.57 -1.91 14.15
N ARG A 78 9.04 -2.44 13.05
CA ARG A 78 9.09 -3.89 12.75
C ARG A 78 10.53 -4.39 12.60
N LEU A 79 11.37 -3.63 11.91
CA LEU A 79 12.78 -3.98 11.74
C LEU A 79 13.52 -4.02 13.09
N GLU A 80 13.29 -3.04 13.95
CA GLU A 80 13.87 -3.00 15.31
C GLU A 80 13.40 -4.17 16.17
N ASP A 81 12.09 -4.47 16.13
CA ASP A 81 11.50 -5.59 16.88
C ASP A 81 12.06 -6.94 16.39
N ASN A 82 12.18 -7.13 15.07
CA ASN A 82 12.76 -8.33 14.48
C ASN A 82 14.24 -8.49 14.88
N GLN A 83 15.00 -7.39 14.86
CA GLN A 83 16.41 -7.39 15.29
C GLN A 83 16.54 -7.77 16.78
N ARG A 84 15.64 -7.29 17.63
CA ARG A 84 15.60 -7.64 19.05
C ARG A 84 15.34 -9.13 19.24
N ILE A 85 14.34 -9.69 18.55
CA ILE A 85 14.00 -11.12 18.58
C ILE A 85 15.21 -11.96 18.14
N LEU A 86 15.88 -11.60 17.04
CA LEU A 86 17.08 -12.29 16.58
C LEU A 86 18.20 -12.27 17.61
N THR A 87 18.37 -11.14 18.29
CA THR A 87 19.40 -11.00 19.36
C THR A 87 19.08 -11.90 20.55
N GLU A 88 17.80 -11.99 20.94
CA GLU A 88 17.35 -12.86 22.04
C GLU A 88 17.49 -14.36 21.72
N LEU A 89 17.30 -14.74 20.45
CA LEU A 89 17.49 -16.13 20.00
C LEU A 89 18.97 -16.58 20.02
N GLY A 90 19.90 -15.62 19.93
CA GLY A 90 21.33 -15.87 20.05
C GLY A 90 22.00 -16.42 18.78
N PRO A 91 23.27 -16.82 18.88
CA PRO A 91 24.05 -17.30 17.74
C PRO A 91 23.47 -18.62 17.22
N GLY A 92 23.15 -18.63 15.93
CA GLY A 92 22.50 -19.75 15.21
C GLY A 92 21.13 -19.40 14.63
N ALA A 93 20.59 -18.23 14.94
CA ALA A 93 19.37 -17.70 14.33
C ALA A 93 19.62 -16.93 13.02
N GLU A 94 20.83 -16.98 12.47
CA GLU A 94 21.15 -16.35 11.19
C GLU A 94 20.32 -16.95 10.07
N GLY A 95 19.56 -16.07 9.35
CA GLY A 95 18.69 -16.49 8.25
C GLY A 95 17.33 -17.03 8.67
N VAL A 96 16.98 -16.94 9.96
CA VAL A 96 15.61 -17.26 10.42
C VAL A 96 14.73 -16.03 10.24
N ASP A 97 13.61 -16.20 9.53
CA ASP A 97 12.58 -15.17 9.44
C ASP A 97 11.84 -15.07 10.78
N VAL A 98 11.94 -13.91 11.42
CA VAL A 98 11.29 -13.65 12.71
C VAL A 98 10.42 -12.42 12.65
N GLY A 99 9.34 -12.43 13.41
CA GLY A 99 8.44 -11.30 13.55
C GLY A 99 7.68 -10.94 12.27
N MET A 100 7.31 -9.68 12.13
CA MET A 100 6.60 -9.19 10.96
C MET A 100 7.56 -8.52 9.97
N PRO A 101 7.52 -8.87 8.68
CA PRO A 101 8.31 -8.15 7.68
C PRO A 101 7.79 -6.70 7.52
N PRO A 102 8.62 -5.77 7.01
CA PRO A 102 8.16 -4.45 6.62
C PRO A 102 7.00 -4.56 5.61
N PRO A 103 6.00 -3.66 5.70
CA PRO A 103 4.84 -3.76 4.83
C PRO A 103 5.18 -3.40 3.37
N VAL A 104 4.50 -4.06 2.44
CA VAL A 104 4.57 -3.70 1.01
C VAL A 104 3.81 -2.41 0.78
N LYS A 105 4.39 -1.46 0.04
CA LYS A 105 3.76 -0.19 -0.32
C LYS A 105 3.58 -0.10 -1.83
N ILE A 106 2.35 0.16 -2.28
CA ILE A 106 2.01 0.40 -3.69
C ILE A 106 1.26 1.70 -3.81
N ILE A 107 1.63 2.50 -4.79
CA ILE A 107 0.95 3.74 -5.15
C ILE A 107 0.16 3.53 -6.44
N ALA A 108 -1.12 3.85 -6.42
CA ALA A 108 -2.00 3.78 -7.56
C ALA A 108 -2.48 5.17 -7.99
N GLY A 109 -2.09 5.59 -9.19
CA GLY A 109 -2.66 6.78 -9.85
C GLY A 109 -3.98 6.42 -10.52
N ASN A 110 -5.09 6.64 -9.80
CA ASN A 110 -6.42 6.26 -10.29
C ASN A 110 -7.02 7.29 -11.23
N LYS A 111 -8.07 6.88 -11.93
CA LYS A 111 -8.78 7.64 -12.97
C LYS A 111 -7.94 7.88 -14.23
N CYS A 112 -7.03 6.95 -14.60
CA CYS A 112 -6.19 7.09 -15.78
C CYS A 112 -6.99 7.16 -17.11
N ASP A 113 -8.29 6.84 -17.09
CA ASP A 113 -9.25 7.02 -18.17
C ASP A 113 -9.55 8.50 -18.46
N LEU A 114 -9.45 9.39 -17.46
CA LEU A 114 -9.74 10.82 -17.58
C LEU A 114 -8.54 11.60 -18.15
N LYS A 115 -8.11 11.26 -19.36
CA LYS A 115 -6.89 11.80 -19.99
C LYS A 115 -6.95 13.32 -20.17
N ASP A 116 -8.12 13.85 -20.54
CA ASP A 116 -8.31 15.29 -20.82
C ASP A 116 -8.35 16.14 -19.52
N ALA A 117 -8.69 15.52 -18.40
CA ALA A 117 -8.72 16.19 -17.09
C ALA A 117 -7.45 15.92 -16.27
N ARG A 118 -6.47 15.24 -16.84
CA ARG A 118 -5.21 14.88 -16.14
C ARG A 118 -4.44 16.13 -15.72
N VAL A 119 -4.06 16.20 -14.47
CA VAL A 119 -3.20 17.24 -13.87
C VAL A 119 -1.82 16.67 -13.51
N LEU A 120 -1.78 15.42 -13.06
CA LEU A 120 -0.56 14.70 -12.69
C LEU A 120 -0.17 13.73 -13.79
N SER A 121 1.04 13.86 -14.32
CA SER A 121 1.60 12.91 -15.27
C SER A 121 1.97 11.58 -14.61
N ALA A 122 1.99 10.49 -15.38
CA ALA A 122 2.48 9.19 -14.90
C ALA A 122 3.92 9.27 -14.37
N ARG A 123 4.74 10.16 -14.95
CA ARG A 123 6.12 10.42 -14.50
C ARG A 123 6.17 10.96 -13.09
N GLN A 124 5.32 11.94 -12.75
CA GLN A 124 5.28 12.51 -11.40
C GLN A 124 4.87 11.45 -10.36
N GLY A 125 3.86 10.61 -10.67
CA GLY A 125 3.47 9.50 -9.80
C GLY A 125 4.59 8.47 -9.61
N LEU A 126 5.29 8.11 -10.70
CA LEU A 126 6.42 7.19 -10.65
C LEU A 126 7.60 7.76 -9.85
N ASP A 127 7.94 9.03 -10.05
CA ASP A 127 9.04 9.68 -9.33
C ASP A 127 8.73 9.80 -7.83
N TYR A 128 7.46 10.06 -7.48
CA TYR A 128 6.99 10.02 -6.10
C TYR A 128 7.13 8.61 -5.50
N ALA A 129 6.68 7.59 -6.19
CA ALA A 129 6.79 6.21 -5.74
C ALA A 129 8.25 5.77 -5.54
N ARG A 130 9.14 6.13 -6.46
CA ARG A 130 10.58 5.86 -6.36
C ARG A 130 11.22 6.52 -5.15
N LYS A 131 10.86 7.78 -4.87
CA LYS A 131 11.33 8.52 -3.70
C LYS A 131 11.02 7.78 -2.39
N HIS A 132 9.87 7.13 -2.32
CA HIS A 132 9.39 6.42 -1.13
C HIS A 132 9.61 4.90 -1.16
N GLY A 133 10.33 4.39 -2.16
CA GLY A 133 10.59 2.96 -2.30
C GLY A 133 9.33 2.11 -2.50
N CYS A 134 8.32 2.66 -3.20
CA CYS A 134 7.03 2.04 -3.43
C CYS A 134 6.89 1.48 -4.84
N GLY A 135 6.05 0.45 -5.01
CA GLY A 135 5.52 0.09 -6.30
C GLY A 135 4.60 1.18 -6.87
N PHE A 136 4.47 1.25 -8.20
CA PHE A 136 3.61 2.24 -8.87
C PHE A 136 2.79 1.61 -9.98
N MET A 137 1.51 1.97 -10.06
CA MET A 137 0.62 1.59 -11.14
C MET A 137 -0.35 2.74 -11.45
N GLU A 138 -0.63 3.00 -12.72
CA GLU A 138 -1.81 3.80 -13.09
C GLU A 138 -3.01 2.89 -13.28
N THR A 139 -4.13 3.26 -12.69
CA THR A 139 -5.36 2.46 -12.64
C THR A 139 -6.57 3.24 -13.10
N SER A 140 -7.60 2.53 -13.53
CA SER A 140 -8.96 3.04 -13.61
C SER A 140 -9.91 2.03 -12.97
N ALA A 141 -10.46 2.39 -11.83
CA ALA A 141 -11.50 1.56 -11.20
C ALA A 141 -12.77 1.52 -12.06
N ARG A 142 -13.07 2.60 -12.78
CA ARG A 142 -14.22 2.70 -13.67
C ARG A 142 -14.11 1.75 -14.87
N GLU A 143 -12.95 1.74 -15.51
CA GLU A 143 -12.70 0.96 -16.74
C GLU A 143 -11.99 -0.37 -16.44
N MET A 144 -11.82 -0.71 -15.16
CA MET A 144 -11.14 -1.93 -14.68
C MET A 144 -9.71 -2.09 -15.22
N VAL A 145 -9.01 -0.98 -15.44
CA VAL A 145 -7.62 -0.98 -15.94
C VAL A 145 -6.65 -1.20 -14.80
N ASN A 146 -5.77 -2.20 -14.93
CA ASN A 146 -4.68 -2.53 -14.00
C ASN A 146 -5.13 -2.78 -12.55
N ILE A 147 -6.39 -3.10 -12.31
CA ILE A 147 -6.90 -3.33 -10.94
C ILE A 147 -6.36 -4.65 -10.39
N GLU A 148 -6.53 -5.75 -11.12
CA GLU A 148 -6.05 -7.07 -10.68
C GLU A 148 -4.53 -7.10 -10.56
N GLU A 149 -3.81 -6.50 -11.49
CA GLU A 149 -2.35 -6.39 -11.49
C GLU A 149 -1.85 -5.61 -10.27
N THR A 150 -2.54 -4.54 -9.90
CA THR A 150 -2.17 -3.74 -8.73
C THR A 150 -2.26 -4.57 -7.46
N PHE A 151 -3.34 -5.31 -7.26
CA PHE A 151 -3.47 -6.22 -6.12
C PHE A 151 -2.48 -7.39 -6.20
N ALA A 152 -2.24 -7.96 -7.39
CA ALA A 152 -1.27 -9.03 -7.57
C ALA A 152 0.16 -8.59 -7.23
N CYS A 153 0.51 -7.33 -7.46
CA CYS A 153 1.81 -6.78 -7.07
C CYS A 153 2.05 -6.83 -5.56
N THR A 154 1.02 -6.76 -4.72
CA THR A 154 1.20 -6.87 -3.26
C THR A 154 1.77 -8.22 -2.84
N PHE A 155 1.56 -9.28 -3.62
CA PHE A 155 2.03 -10.64 -3.33
C PHE A 155 3.39 -10.97 -3.95
N ARG A 156 3.76 -10.27 -5.03
CA ARG A 156 4.98 -10.55 -5.79
C ARG A 156 6.19 -9.78 -5.27
N CYS A 157 6.01 -8.93 -4.28
CA CYS A 157 7.07 -8.07 -3.76
C CYS A 157 7.60 -8.50 -2.39
N PRO A 158 8.55 -9.41 -2.33
CA PRO A 158 9.59 -9.35 -1.31
C PRO A 158 10.69 -8.41 -1.86
N GLY A 159 10.51 -7.07 -1.70
CA GLY A 159 11.51 -6.07 -2.02
C GLY A 159 11.89 -5.94 -3.49
N PHE A 160 11.35 -4.92 -4.15
CA PHE A 160 11.59 -4.46 -5.53
C PHE A 160 10.85 -5.17 -6.67
N VAL A 161 9.88 -4.46 -7.24
CA VAL A 161 9.30 -4.77 -8.54
C VAL A 161 9.97 -3.94 -9.62
N GLU A 162 10.67 -4.58 -10.54
CA GLU A 162 10.96 -4.00 -11.84
C GLU A 162 9.64 -3.87 -12.61
N PHE A 163 9.24 -2.63 -12.91
CA PHE A 163 8.08 -2.36 -13.75
C PHE A 163 8.33 -2.77 -15.19
N LYS A 164 7.60 -3.77 -15.66
CA LYS A 164 7.38 -3.92 -17.10
C LYS A 164 6.24 -2.99 -17.50
N SER A 165 6.59 -1.88 -18.15
CA SER A 165 5.65 -1.06 -18.91
C SER A 165 5.05 -1.95 -20.01
N SER A 166 3.78 -2.32 -19.90
CA SER A 166 3.05 -2.88 -21.03
C SER A 166 2.81 -1.76 -22.03
N ARG A 167 3.28 -1.99 -23.25
CA ARG A 167 3.09 -1.15 -24.45
C ARG A 167 1.65 -1.16 -24.91
#